data_a215457e3844619a55e04f85a9158158
#
_entry.id   a215457e3844619a55e04f85a9158158
#
_cell.length_a   1.000
_cell.length_b   1.000
_cell.length_c   1.000
_cell.angle_alpha   90.00
_cell.angle_beta   90.00
_cell.angle_gamma   90.00
#
_symmetry.space_group_name_H-M   'P 1'
#
loop_
_entity.id
_entity.type
_entity.pdbx_description
1 polymer ?
#
loop_
_entity_poly.entity_id
_entity_poly.type
_entity_poly.pdbx_seq_one_letter_code
_entity_poly.pdbx_strand_id
1 'polypeptide(L)'
;MINKTREWDWMDRTKQSKLDNTYIRMADVWGQLSHSNRAKVGALIVKDQMIISDGYNGTPTGFNNCCETNYTMDDGTESYETKWEVLHAEANAILKCAKHGTSLLGGTLYLTMSPCKNCAKLIFQAGITRVVYRDEYRDREGVIFLQQAGIDISNIILNNLDKS
;
A
#
# COMPACT_ATOMS: atom_id res chain seq x y z
N MET A 1 -28.84 -15.07 31.21
CA MET A 1 -27.49 -14.63 30.77
C MET A 1 -27.60 -14.04 29.36
N ILE A 2 -27.58 -12.72 29.27
CA ILE A 2 -27.65 -12.01 27.97
C ILE A 2 -26.27 -12.09 27.33
N ASN A 3 -26.25 -12.67 26.16
CA ASN A 3 -25.02 -12.90 25.39
C ASN A 3 -24.44 -11.55 24.91
N LYS A 4 -23.52 -10.97 25.67
CA LYS A 4 -22.86 -9.67 25.42
C LYS A 4 -21.92 -9.66 24.20
N THR A 5 -21.80 -10.75 23.46
CA THR A 5 -20.81 -10.90 22.39
C THR A 5 -21.22 -10.30 21.04
N ARG A 6 -22.49 -9.92 20.82
CA ARG A 6 -22.98 -9.43 19.52
C ARG A 6 -22.99 -7.90 19.34
N GLU A 7 -23.06 -7.13 20.41
CA GLU A 7 -23.10 -5.66 20.30
C GLU A 7 -21.72 -5.00 20.08
N TRP A 8 -20.67 -5.63 20.58
CA TRP A 8 -19.30 -5.11 20.44
C TRP A 8 -18.69 -5.39 19.06
N ASP A 9 -19.12 -6.44 18.40
CA ASP A 9 -18.54 -6.92 17.13
C ASP A 9 -18.85 -5.98 15.94
N TRP A 10 -20.02 -5.32 15.92
CA TRP A 10 -20.34 -4.33 14.89
C TRP A 10 -19.70 -2.96 15.17
N MET A 11 -19.55 -2.56 16.44
CA MET A 11 -18.85 -1.33 16.82
C MET A 11 -17.37 -1.41 16.49
N ASP A 12 -16.73 -2.54 16.71
CA ASP A 12 -15.34 -2.78 16.33
C ASP A 12 -15.16 -2.75 14.80
N ARG A 13 -16.05 -3.36 14.05
CA ARG A 13 -16.03 -3.31 12.58
C ARG A 13 -16.23 -1.90 12.03
N THR A 14 -17.13 -1.11 12.63
CA THR A 14 -17.33 0.29 12.22
C THR A 14 -16.13 1.15 12.54
N LYS A 15 -15.51 0.97 13.71
CA LYS A 15 -14.28 1.67 14.08
C LYS A 15 -13.14 1.28 13.16
N GLN A 16 -12.95 -0.02 12.89
CA GLN A 16 -11.90 -0.50 11.98
C GLN A 16 -12.07 0.05 10.57
N SER A 17 -13.32 0.08 10.05
CA SER A 17 -13.61 0.65 8.74
C SER A 17 -13.26 2.15 8.66
N LYS A 18 -13.55 2.92 9.72
CA LYS A 18 -13.15 4.34 9.78
C LYS A 18 -11.63 4.50 9.78
N LEU A 19 -10.91 3.68 10.55
CA LEU A 19 -9.45 3.68 10.58
C LEU A 19 -8.87 3.32 9.21
N ASP A 20 -9.37 2.26 8.58
CA ASP A 20 -8.91 1.82 7.25
C ASP A 20 -9.08 2.93 6.21
N ASN A 21 -10.26 3.56 6.16
CA ASN A 21 -10.50 4.70 5.27
C ASN A 21 -9.55 5.87 5.55
N THR A 22 -9.29 6.16 6.83
CA THR A 22 -8.40 7.26 7.23
C THR A 22 -6.96 6.96 6.80
N TYR A 23 -6.44 5.76 7.08
CA TYR A 23 -5.08 5.39 6.69
C TYR A 23 -4.88 5.33 5.17
N ILE A 24 -5.88 4.89 4.40
CA ILE A 24 -5.82 4.94 2.93
C ILE A 24 -5.75 6.39 2.43
N ARG A 25 -6.54 7.31 2.99
CA ARG A 25 -6.46 8.73 2.63
C ARG A 25 -5.10 9.33 2.97
N MET A 26 -4.53 8.97 4.12
CA MET A 26 -3.18 9.40 4.50
C MET A 26 -2.13 8.83 3.54
N ALA A 27 -2.25 7.56 3.16
CA ALA A 27 -1.38 6.95 2.16
C ALA A 27 -1.49 7.65 0.80
N ASP A 28 -2.70 8.05 0.40
CA ASP A 28 -2.93 8.80 -0.84
C ASP A 28 -2.24 10.16 -0.83
N VAL A 29 -2.41 10.93 0.25
CA VAL A 29 -1.70 12.21 0.44
C VAL A 29 -0.19 12.00 0.39
N TRP A 30 0.31 10.94 1.05
CA TRP A 30 1.74 10.62 1.05
C TRP A 30 2.26 10.23 -0.32
N GLY A 31 1.45 9.51 -1.09
CA GLY A 31 1.76 9.14 -2.48
C GLY A 31 1.98 10.34 -3.40
N GLN A 32 1.39 11.51 -3.09
CA GLN A 32 1.57 12.73 -3.91
C GLN A 32 3.02 13.24 -3.91
N LEU A 33 3.85 12.79 -2.97
CA LEU A 33 5.30 13.07 -2.94
C LEU A 33 6.06 12.34 -4.06
N SER A 34 5.47 11.33 -4.68
CA SER A 34 6.07 10.62 -5.81
C SER A 34 6.28 11.54 -7.02
N HIS A 35 7.43 11.41 -7.65
CA HIS A 35 7.76 12.07 -8.91
C HIS A 35 7.32 11.26 -10.14
N SER A 36 6.71 10.09 -9.96
CA SER A 36 6.23 9.27 -11.07
C SER A 36 5.11 9.97 -11.83
N ASN A 37 5.20 9.94 -13.14
CA ASN A 37 4.16 10.45 -14.06
C ASN A 37 3.09 9.39 -14.36
N ARG A 38 3.42 8.09 -14.24
CA ARG A 38 2.49 7.00 -14.56
C ARG A 38 1.50 6.73 -13.44
N ALA A 39 1.99 6.62 -12.23
CA ALA A 39 1.14 6.41 -11.05
C ALA A 39 1.86 6.88 -9.80
N LYS A 40 1.17 7.62 -8.97
CA LYS A 40 1.62 8.02 -7.65
C LYS A 40 1.02 7.07 -6.63
N VAL A 41 1.86 6.25 -6.03
CA VAL A 41 1.43 5.23 -5.08
C VAL A 41 1.97 5.56 -3.70
N GLY A 42 1.11 5.48 -2.70
CA GLY A 42 1.46 5.67 -1.30
C GLY A 42 1.22 4.41 -0.47
N ALA A 43 2.04 4.25 0.55
CA ALA A 43 1.99 3.14 1.50
C ALA A 43 2.15 3.63 2.93
N LEU A 44 1.40 3.06 3.86
CA LEU A 44 1.60 3.22 5.30
C LEU A 44 1.61 1.85 5.96
N ILE A 45 2.52 1.66 6.92
CA ILE A 45 2.52 0.47 7.78
C ILE A 45 2.08 0.90 9.18
N VAL A 46 1.05 0.25 9.68
CA VAL A 46 0.43 0.53 10.97
C VAL A 46 0.54 -0.70 11.86
N LYS A 47 0.97 -0.51 13.09
CA LYS A 47 1.01 -1.54 14.13
C LYS A 47 0.56 -0.93 15.45
N ASP A 48 -0.30 -1.64 16.18
CA ASP A 48 -0.85 -1.15 17.46
C ASP A 48 -1.45 0.27 17.36
N GLN A 49 -2.14 0.55 16.26
CA GLN A 49 -2.71 1.86 15.90
C GLN A 49 -1.68 2.98 15.72
N MET A 50 -0.40 2.67 15.63
CA MET A 50 0.66 3.62 15.32
C MET A 50 1.14 3.43 13.88
N ILE A 51 1.31 4.52 13.15
CA ILE A 51 2.02 4.51 11.87
C ILE A 51 3.51 4.33 12.19
N ILE A 52 4.06 3.19 11.82
CA ILE A 52 5.46 2.83 12.09
C ILE A 52 6.37 3.01 10.87
N SER A 53 5.78 3.12 9.68
CA SER A 53 6.50 3.41 8.45
C SER A 53 5.57 3.95 7.37
N ASP A 54 6.17 4.59 6.41
CA ASP A 54 5.55 5.17 5.23
C ASP A 54 6.40 4.93 3.99
N GLY A 55 5.80 4.99 2.81
CA GLY A 55 6.50 4.90 1.54
C GLY A 55 5.69 5.51 0.41
N TYR A 56 6.40 5.96 -0.61
CA TYR A 56 5.84 6.27 -1.92
C TYR A 56 6.80 5.75 -3.00
N ASN A 57 6.29 5.51 -4.19
CA ASN A 57 7.12 5.01 -5.26
C ASN A 57 8.09 6.08 -5.78
N GLY A 58 9.34 5.69 -6.02
CA GLY A 58 10.38 6.61 -6.47
C GLY A 58 11.74 5.98 -6.57
N THR A 59 12.69 6.71 -7.14
CA THR A 59 14.08 6.30 -7.21
C THR A 59 14.72 6.28 -5.82
N PRO A 60 15.78 5.50 -5.59
CA PRO A 60 16.48 5.48 -4.31
C PRO A 60 17.02 6.87 -3.92
N THR A 61 17.12 7.10 -2.62
CA THR A 61 17.67 8.35 -2.08
C THR A 61 19.06 8.63 -2.65
N GLY A 62 19.26 9.84 -3.18
CA GLY A 62 20.52 10.27 -3.79
C GLY A 62 20.58 10.09 -5.31
N PHE A 63 19.61 9.42 -5.89
CA PHE A 63 19.43 9.35 -7.35
C PHE A 63 18.58 10.54 -7.84
N ASN A 64 18.60 10.76 -9.17
CA ASN A 64 17.66 11.73 -9.74
C ASN A 64 16.21 11.23 -9.61
N ASN A 65 15.27 12.15 -9.51
CA ASN A 65 13.85 11.81 -9.31
C ASN A 65 13.12 11.43 -10.61
N CYS A 66 13.85 11.10 -11.69
CA CYS A 66 13.26 10.71 -12.96
C CYS A 66 12.89 9.22 -12.92
N CYS A 67 11.61 8.94 -12.69
CA CYS A 67 11.09 7.58 -12.51
C CYS A 67 10.85 6.84 -13.83
N GLU A 68 10.74 7.54 -14.96
CA GLU A 68 10.40 6.96 -16.25
C GLU A 68 11.47 7.23 -17.30
N THR A 69 11.53 6.32 -18.28
CA THR A 69 12.21 6.53 -19.57
C THR A 69 11.14 6.78 -20.63
N ASN A 70 11.32 7.82 -21.41
CA ASN A 70 10.43 8.14 -22.54
C ASN A 70 10.96 7.46 -23.79
N TYR A 71 10.07 6.91 -24.58
CA TYR A 71 10.39 6.39 -25.92
C TYR A 71 9.23 6.66 -26.88
N THR A 72 9.56 6.81 -28.17
CA THR A 72 8.57 7.00 -29.22
C THR A 72 8.28 5.64 -29.85
N MET A 73 7.01 5.27 -29.94
CA MET A 73 6.56 4.05 -30.61
C MET A 73 6.63 4.19 -32.14
N ASP A 74 6.59 3.08 -32.85
CA ASP A 74 6.68 3.06 -34.34
C ASP A 74 5.53 3.87 -35.02
N ASP A 75 4.40 4.04 -34.33
CA ASP A 75 3.27 4.87 -34.79
C ASP A 75 3.42 6.36 -34.47
N GLY A 76 4.56 6.77 -33.89
CA GLY A 76 4.83 8.16 -33.50
C GLY A 76 4.25 8.56 -32.15
N THR A 77 3.57 7.66 -31.42
CA THR A 77 3.07 7.94 -30.07
C THR A 77 4.21 7.89 -29.03
N GLU A 78 4.17 8.82 -28.07
CA GLU A 78 5.07 8.79 -26.93
C GLU A 78 4.57 7.81 -25.87
N SER A 79 5.49 7.01 -25.35
CA SER A 79 5.22 6.07 -24.27
C SER A 79 6.26 6.21 -23.17
N TYR A 80 5.88 5.72 -21.97
CA TYR A 80 6.70 5.83 -20.77
C TYR A 80 6.86 4.46 -20.13
N GLU A 81 8.07 4.10 -19.79
CA GLU A 81 8.40 2.89 -19.05
C GLU A 81 9.03 3.26 -17.71
N THR A 82 8.53 2.65 -16.64
CA THR A 82 9.11 2.83 -15.30
C THR A 82 10.50 2.20 -15.26
N LYS A 83 11.49 2.97 -14.86
CA LYS A 83 12.87 2.49 -14.72
C LYS A 83 12.95 1.38 -13.67
N TRP A 84 13.85 0.43 -13.90
CA TRP A 84 14.00 -0.74 -13.05
C TRP A 84 14.45 -0.40 -11.61
N GLU A 85 15.19 0.70 -11.42
CA GLU A 85 15.65 1.18 -10.13
C GLU A 85 14.58 1.84 -9.27
N VAL A 86 13.40 2.08 -9.81
CA VAL A 86 12.28 2.67 -9.05
C VAL A 86 11.78 1.66 -8.02
N LEU A 87 11.84 2.05 -6.76
CA LEU A 87 11.26 1.30 -5.67
C LEU A 87 9.75 1.55 -5.60
N HIS A 88 8.97 0.49 -5.42
CA HIS A 88 7.55 0.61 -5.14
C HIS A 88 7.31 1.13 -3.72
N ALA A 89 6.14 1.71 -3.48
CA ALA A 89 5.79 2.32 -2.20
C ALA A 89 5.90 1.33 -1.03
N GLU A 90 5.45 0.08 -1.24
CA GLU A 90 5.54 -1.00 -0.26
C GLU A 90 6.98 -1.35 0.08
N ALA A 91 7.82 -1.50 -0.93
CA ALA A 91 9.25 -1.79 -0.75
C ALA A 91 9.93 -0.68 0.04
N ASN A 92 9.65 0.59 -0.29
CA ASN A 92 10.18 1.74 0.46
C ASN A 92 9.75 1.73 1.92
N ALA A 93 8.48 1.45 2.21
CA ALA A 93 7.98 1.38 3.58
C ALA A 93 8.65 0.25 4.38
N ILE A 94 8.79 -0.94 3.78
CA ILE A 94 9.45 -2.11 4.40
C ILE A 94 10.93 -1.83 4.65
N LEU A 95 11.64 -1.28 3.66
CA LEU A 95 13.07 -1.00 3.76
C LEU A 95 13.40 0.10 4.78
N LYS A 96 12.52 1.09 4.97
CA LYS A 96 12.66 2.06 6.06
C LYS A 96 12.66 1.36 7.43
N CYS A 97 11.73 0.43 7.65
CA CYS A 97 11.71 -0.36 8.89
C CYS A 97 12.99 -1.19 9.06
N ALA A 98 13.45 -1.85 8.00
CA ALA A 98 14.69 -2.62 8.02
C ALA A 98 15.90 -1.74 8.38
N LYS A 99 15.98 -0.53 7.80
CA LYS A 99 17.05 0.43 8.05
C LYS A 99 17.07 0.92 9.51
N HIS A 100 15.92 1.04 10.15
CA HIS A 100 15.79 1.59 11.50
C HIS A 100 15.57 0.51 12.60
N GLY A 101 15.59 -0.77 12.23
CA GLY A 101 15.42 -1.87 13.18
C GLY A 101 14.00 -1.99 13.73
N THR A 102 12.98 -1.49 13.00
CA THR A 102 11.59 -1.55 13.43
C THR A 102 10.94 -2.83 12.94
N SER A 103 10.38 -3.62 13.86
CA SER A 103 9.71 -4.88 13.51
C SER A 103 8.35 -4.64 12.87
N LEU A 104 8.13 -5.27 11.71
CA LEU A 104 6.87 -5.25 10.96
C LEU A 104 5.91 -6.38 11.36
N LEU A 105 6.37 -7.31 12.21
CA LEU A 105 5.62 -8.50 12.58
C LEU A 105 4.24 -8.16 13.14
N GLY A 106 3.18 -8.68 12.53
CA GLY A 106 1.79 -8.43 12.90
C GLY A 106 1.23 -7.08 12.42
N GLY A 107 1.98 -6.33 11.63
CA GLY A 107 1.53 -5.04 11.10
C GLY A 107 0.47 -5.14 10.01
N THR A 108 -0.22 -4.03 9.77
CA THR A 108 -1.13 -3.82 8.64
C THR A 108 -0.51 -2.86 7.65
N LEU A 109 -0.51 -3.23 6.37
CA LEU A 109 -0.06 -2.38 5.27
C LEU A 109 -1.27 -1.77 4.54
N TYR A 110 -1.28 -0.46 4.45
CA TYR A 110 -2.28 0.31 3.71
C TYR A 110 -1.66 0.84 2.41
N LEU A 111 -2.33 0.59 1.29
CA LEU A 111 -1.84 0.90 -0.05
C LEU A 111 -2.89 1.64 -0.88
N THR A 112 -2.48 2.64 -1.64
CA THR A 112 -3.38 3.23 -2.63
C THR A 112 -3.62 2.33 -3.83
N MET A 113 -2.69 1.39 -4.12
CA MET A 113 -2.77 0.41 -5.20
C MET A 113 -2.35 -0.97 -4.70
N SER A 114 -3.05 -2.03 -5.11
CA SER A 114 -2.74 -3.40 -4.70
C SER A 114 -1.31 -3.80 -5.09
N PRO A 115 -0.65 -4.66 -4.27
CA PRO A 115 0.75 -4.98 -4.47
C PRO A 115 0.96 -5.87 -5.69
N CYS A 116 2.04 -5.62 -6.42
CA CYS A 116 2.51 -6.54 -7.46
C CYS A 116 3.10 -7.82 -6.84
N LYS A 117 3.31 -8.86 -7.66
CA LYS A 117 3.86 -10.15 -7.21
C LYS A 117 5.23 -10.04 -6.51
N ASN A 118 6.07 -9.10 -6.91
CA ASN A 118 7.38 -8.91 -6.28
C ASN A 118 7.27 -8.30 -4.90
N CYS A 119 6.41 -7.29 -4.72
CA CYS A 119 6.15 -6.68 -3.41
C CYS A 119 5.38 -7.63 -2.49
N ALA A 120 4.48 -8.45 -3.02
CA ALA A 120 3.72 -9.42 -2.23
C ALA A 120 4.63 -10.40 -1.46
N LYS A 121 5.71 -10.88 -2.08
CA LYS A 121 6.72 -11.72 -1.42
C LYS A 121 7.40 -11.00 -0.27
N LEU A 122 7.74 -9.73 -0.45
CA LEU A 122 8.38 -8.91 0.59
C LEU A 122 7.41 -8.66 1.76
N ILE A 123 6.15 -8.36 1.46
CA ILE A 123 5.09 -8.15 2.45
C ILE A 123 4.93 -9.38 3.34
N PHE A 124 4.80 -10.55 2.72
CA PHE A 124 4.66 -11.82 3.44
C PHE A 124 5.90 -12.10 4.30
N GLN A 125 7.09 -12.02 3.71
CA GLN A 125 8.34 -12.35 4.40
C GLN A 125 8.69 -11.35 5.51
N ALA A 126 8.20 -10.11 5.43
CA ALA A 126 8.35 -9.10 6.48
C ALA A 126 7.44 -9.34 7.70
N GLY A 127 6.53 -10.31 7.64
CA GLY A 127 5.63 -10.65 8.75
C GLY A 127 4.41 -9.75 8.87
N ILE A 128 4.05 -9.02 7.80
CA ILE A 128 2.79 -8.27 7.71
C ILE A 128 1.66 -9.29 7.62
N THR A 129 0.60 -9.08 8.41
CA THR A 129 -0.52 -10.04 8.51
C THR A 129 -1.80 -9.53 7.86
N ARG A 130 -1.87 -8.24 7.54
CA ARG A 130 -3.04 -7.64 6.89
C ARG A 130 -2.61 -6.62 5.83
N VAL A 131 -3.32 -6.63 4.70
CA VAL A 131 -3.13 -5.64 3.62
C VAL A 131 -4.48 -5.03 3.26
N VAL A 132 -4.55 -3.72 3.24
CA VAL A 132 -5.73 -2.95 2.82
C VAL A 132 -5.34 -2.08 1.65
N TYR A 133 -6.08 -2.15 0.54
CA TYR A 133 -5.78 -1.34 -0.63
C TYR A 133 -7.03 -0.72 -1.25
N ARG A 134 -6.85 0.37 -2.02
CA ARG A 134 -7.93 1.08 -2.70
C ARG A 134 -8.10 0.61 -4.14
N ASP A 135 -7.09 0.80 -4.96
CA ASP A 135 -7.16 0.55 -6.40
C ASP A 135 -6.52 -0.78 -6.76
N GLU A 136 -7.07 -1.49 -7.72
CA GLU A 136 -6.46 -2.72 -8.22
C GLU A 136 -5.31 -2.43 -9.19
N TYR A 137 -4.18 -3.09 -8.99
CA TYR A 137 -3.10 -3.14 -9.97
C TYR A 137 -3.52 -4.06 -11.13
N ARG A 138 -3.02 -3.78 -12.33
CA ARG A 138 -3.34 -4.53 -13.56
C ARG A 138 -3.13 -6.05 -13.45
N ASP A 139 -2.17 -6.47 -12.62
CA ASP A 139 -1.82 -7.87 -12.38
C ASP A 139 -2.21 -8.24 -10.94
N ARG A 140 -3.08 -9.22 -10.80
CA ARG A 140 -3.60 -9.69 -9.52
C ARG A 140 -2.76 -10.79 -8.88
N GLU A 141 -1.66 -11.24 -9.50
CA GLU A 141 -0.81 -12.33 -8.96
C GLU A 141 -0.35 -12.04 -7.53
N GLY A 142 -0.04 -10.78 -7.20
CA GLY A 142 0.36 -10.38 -5.85
C GLY A 142 -0.76 -10.56 -4.82
N VAL A 143 -1.98 -10.18 -5.15
CA VAL A 143 -3.16 -10.36 -4.29
C VAL A 143 -3.45 -11.85 -4.10
N ILE A 144 -3.43 -12.63 -5.17
CA ILE A 144 -3.67 -14.09 -5.13
C ILE A 144 -2.62 -14.77 -4.26
N PHE A 145 -1.35 -14.43 -4.42
CA PHE A 145 -0.27 -14.96 -3.59
C PHE A 145 -0.50 -14.68 -2.10
N LEU A 146 -0.84 -13.46 -1.73
CA LEU A 146 -1.08 -13.08 -0.32
C LEU A 146 -2.30 -13.81 0.25
N GLN A 147 -3.38 -13.98 -0.52
CA GLN A 147 -4.54 -14.76 -0.10
C GLN A 147 -4.17 -16.22 0.15
N GLN A 148 -3.40 -16.85 -0.74
CA GLN A 148 -2.91 -18.22 -0.57
C GLN A 148 -1.97 -18.36 0.63
N ALA A 149 -1.21 -17.31 0.95
CA ALA A 149 -0.34 -17.25 2.11
C ALA A 149 -1.08 -17.00 3.44
N GLY A 150 -2.41 -16.83 3.41
CA GLY A 150 -3.23 -16.59 4.60
C GLY A 150 -3.20 -15.17 5.14
N ILE A 151 -2.75 -14.20 4.34
CA ILE A 151 -2.80 -12.78 4.70
C ILE A 151 -4.24 -12.28 4.58
N ASP A 152 -4.71 -11.55 5.60
CA ASP A 152 -5.99 -10.83 5.54
C ASP A 152 -5.87 -9.69 4.52
N ILE A 153 -6.60 -9.78 3.42
CA ILE A 153 -6.53 -8.79 2.35
C ILE A 153 -7.90 -8.18 2.06
N SER A 154 -7.98 -6.86 2.07
CA SER A 154 -9.22 -6.11 1.89
C SER A 154 -9.06 -5.04 0.83
N ASN A 155 -9.97 -5.01 -0.13
CA ASN A 155 -10.15 -3.87 -1.03
C ASN A 155 -11.20 -2.94 -0.40
N ILE A 156 -10.88 -1.65 -0.29
CA ILE A 156 -11.84 -0.66 0.18
C ILE A 156 -12.08 0.41 -0.87
N ILE A 157 -13.35 0.55 -1.27
CA ILE A 157 -13.79 1.68 -2.09
C ILE A 157 -14.01 2.85 -1.12
N LEU A 158 -13.28 3.94 -1.30
CA LEU A 158 -13.52 5.17 -0.55
C LEU A 158 -14.92 5.68 -0.89
N ASN A 159 -15.90 5.33 -0.07
CA ASN A 159 -17.20 5.93 -0.16
C ASN A 159 -17.07 7.42 0.19
N ASN A 160 -17.69 8.30 -0.61
CA ASN A 160 -17.80 9.74 -0.34
C ASN A 160 -18.70 10.01 0.88
N LEU A 161 -18.39 9.40 2.03
CA LEU A 161 -19.20 9.51 3.25
C LEU A 161 -18.84 10.73 4.11
N ASP A 162 -18.07 11.68 3.59
CA ASP A 162 -17.78 12.92 4.30
C ASP A 162 -18.07 14.16 3.44
N LYS A 163 -19.32 14.26 2.97
CA LYS A 163 -19.96 15.55 2.64
C LYS A 163 -21.10 15.75 3.61
N SER A 164 -20.79 16.05 4.86
CA SER A 164 -21.71 16.66 5.81
C SER A 164 -20.93 17.53 6.76
#